data_48b7dfff83a4fbdcbd237c95956a26cb
#
_entry.id   48b7dfff83a4fbdcbd237c95956a26cb
#
_cell.length_a   1.000
_cell.length_b   1.000
_cell.length_c   1.000
_cell.angle_alpha   90.00
_cell.angle_beta   90.00
_cell.angle_gamma   90.00
#
_symmetry.space_group_name_H-M   'P 1'
#
loop_
_entity.id
_entity.type
_entity.pdbx_description
1 polymer ?
#
loop_
_entity_poly.entity_id
_entity_poly.type
_entity_poly.pdbx_seq_one_letter_code
_entity_poly.pdbx_strand_id
1 'polypeptide(L)'
;MKVVAPGAYNDAEAVSTALKLGNAVVLNLAATPDALAKRILDFSFGVASALDANVECVGNKVFALTRIDELTEAERSYLRTQGII
;
A
#
# COMPACT_ATOMS: atom_id res chain seq x y z
N MET A 1 10.53 -0.89 -3.02
CA MET A 1 9.30 -0.67 -2.19
C MET A 1 8.92 0.81 -2.23
N LYS A 2 7.65 1.07 -2.48
CA LYS A 2 7.10 2.42 -2.50
C LYS A 2 6.14 2.59 -1.32
N VAL A 3 6.38 3.58 -0.46
CA VAL A 3 5.45 3.91 0.64
C VAL A 3 4.56 5.06 0.17
N VAL A 4 3.24 4.89 0.27
CA VAL A 4 2.24 5.88 -0.10
C VAL A 4 1.42 6.23 1.14
N ALA A 5 1.46 7.50 1.55
CA ALA A 5 0.65 8.03 2.65
C ALA A 5 -0.29 9.10 2.07
N PRO A 6 -1.47 8.71 1.56
CA PRO A 6 -2.28 9.62 0.77
C PRO A 6 -2.99 10.67 1.60
N GLY A 7 -3.00 11.91 1.08
CA GLY A 7 -3.76 13.02 1.63
C GLY A 7 -4.97 13.42 0.78
N ALA A 8 -5.06 12.87 -0.45
CA ALA A 8 -6.15 13.13 -1.37
C ALA A 8 -6.41 11.87 -2.22
N TYR A 9 -7.60 11.79 -2.81
CA TYR A 9 -7.96 10.59 -3.58
C TYR A 9 -7.03 10.34 -4.78
N ASN A 10 -6.61 11.37 -5.47
CA ASN A 10 -5.74 11.22 -6.63
C ASN A 10 -4.33 10.70 -6.28
N ASP A 11 -3.94 10.74 -5.02
CA ASP A 11 -2.68 10.11 -4.58
C ASP A 11 -2.72 8.59 -4.76
N ALA A 12 -3.90 8.00 -4.88
CA ALA A 12 -4.06 6.57 -5.11
C ALA A 12 -3.46 6.12 -6.45
N GLU A 13 -3.30 7.01 -7.43
CA GLU A 13 -2.66 6.68 -8.70
C GLU A 13 -1.23 6.15 -8.50
N ALA A 14 -0.54 6.62 -7.46
CA ALA A 14 0.80 6.15 -7.14
C ALA A 14 0.83 4.64 -6.85
N VAL A 15 -0.23 4.09 -6.26
CA VAL A 15 -0.37 2.66 -6.01
C VAL A 15 -0.40 1.89 -7.34
N SER A 16 -1.26 2.32 -8.25
CA SER A 16 -1.40 1.69 -9.56
C SER A 16 -0.09 1.73 -10.34
N THR A 17 0.53 2.90 -10.41
CA THR A 17 1.78 3.09 -11.16
C THR A 17 2.90 2.22 -10.61
N ALA A 18 3.09 2.21 -9.29
CA ALA A 18 4.15 1.44 -8.65
C ALA A 18 3.94 -0.08 -8.85
N LEU A 19 2.72 -0.57 -8.68
CA LEU A 19 2.41 -1.98 -8.89
C LEU A 19 2.63 -2.42 -10.33
N LYS A 20 2.23 -1.59 -11.30
CA LYS A 20 2.46 -1.89 -12.72
C LYS A 20 3.93 -2.00 -13.06
N LEU A 21 4.77 -1.25 -12.37
CA LEU A 21 6.23 -1.30 -12.55
C LEU A 21 6.88 -2.47 -11.80
N GLY A 22 6.09 -3.25 -11.06
CA GLY A 22 6.59 -4.40 -10.32
C GLY A 22 7.09 -4.09 -8.92
N ASN A 23 6.88 -2.88 -8.43
CA ASN A 23 7.28 -2.50 -7.08
C ASN A 23 6.27 -2.96 -6.04
N ALA A 24 6.75 -3.37 -4.88
CA ALA A 24 5.89 -3.52 -3.70
C ALA A 24 5.43 -2.14 -3.25
N VAL A 25 4.18 -2.04 -2.83
CA VAL A 25 3.59 -0.80 -2.33
C VAL A 25 3.16 -1.00 -0.88
N VAL A 26 3.53 -0.07 -0.03
CA VAL A 26 3.01 0.01 1.34
C VAL A 26 2.07 1.21 1.40
N LEU A 27 0.79 0.93 1.59
CA LEU A 27 -0.25 1.94 1.69
C LEU A 27 -0.47 2.25 3.16
N ASN A 28 0.01 3.41 3.59
CA ASN A 28 -0.09 3.87 4.97
C ASN A 28 -1.29 4.83 5.09
N LEU A 29 -2.36 4.34 5.68
CA LEU A 29 -3.59 5.10 5.86
C LEU A 29 -3.77 5.64 7.29
N ALA A 30 -2.74 5.54 8.13
CA ALA A 30 -2.83 5.88 9.55
C ALA A 30 -3.28 7.33 9.77
N ALA A 31 -2.82 8.26 8.94
CA ALA A 31 -3.18 9.67 9.03
C ALA A 31 -4.27 10.09 8.02
N THR A 32 -4.78 9.15 7.23
CA THR A 32 -5.79 9.43 6.21
C THR A 32 -7.20 9.41 6.86
N PRO A 33 -8.05 10.41 6.62
CA PRO A 33 -9.43 10.39 7.12
C PRO A 33 -10.17 9.13 6.68
N ASP A 34 -11.02 8.58 7.55
CA ASP A 34 -11.64 7.26 7.34
C ASP A 34 -12.42 7.15 6.03
N ALA A 35 -13.20 8.17 5.67
CA ALA A 35 -13.98 8.15 4.44
C ALA A 35 -13.08 8.11 3.19
N LEU A 36 -11.98 8.86 3.21
CA LEU A 36 -11.02 8.86 2.13
C LEU A 36 -10.22 7.55 2.09
N ALA A 37 -9.83 7.05 3.26
CA ALA A 37 -9.10 5.79 3.38
C ALA A 37 -9.90 4.64 2.74
N LYS A 38 -11.20 4.58 2.99
CA LYS A 38 -12.07 3.55 2.42
C LYS A 38 -12.08 3.61 0.89
N ARG A 39 -12.20 4.81 0.33
CA ARG A 39 -12.21 5.00 -1.13
C ARG A 39 -10.88 4.57 -1.76
N ILE A 40 -9.78 4.90 -1.10
CA ILE A 40 -8.43 4.55 -1.59
C ILE A 40 -8.21 3.04 -1.48
N LEU A 41 -8.68 2.40 -0.41
CA LEU A 41 -8.61 0.95 -0.28
C LEU A 41 -9.42 0.25 -1.37
N ASP A 42 -10.63 0.70 -1.64
CA ASP A 42 -11.47 0.13 -2.69
C ASP A 42 -10.79 0.20 -4.06
N PHE A 43 -10.21 1.36 -4.37
CA PHE A 43 -9.43 1.54 -5.59
C PHE A 43 -8.22 0.60 -5.63
N SER A 44 -7.47 0.53 -4.52
CA SER A 44 -6.25 -0.28 -4.43
C SER A 44 -6.55 -1.76 -4.55
N PHE A 45 -7.64 -2.24 -3.95
CA PHE A 45 -8.07 -3.63 -4.10
C PHE A 45 -8.47 -3.95 -5.55
N GLY A 46 -9.11 -3.00 -6.24
CA GLY A 46 -9.42 -3.15 -7.65
C GLY A 46 -8.17 -3.27 -8.52
N VAL A 47 -7.18 -2.44 -8.26
CA VAL A 47 -5.88 -2.50 -8.95
C VAL A 47 -5.19 -3.84 -8.66
N ALA A 48 -5.15 -4.24 -7.39
CA ALA A 48 -4.53 -5.50 -6.99
C ALA A 48 -5.20 -6.69 -7.69
N SER A 49 -6.53 -6.69 -7.73
CA SER A 49 -7.28 -7.74 -8.42
C SER A 49 -6.95 -7.79 -9.91
N ALA A 50 -6.87 -6.64 -10.57
CA ALA A 50 -6.58 -6.56 -12.00
C ALA A 50 -5.15 -7.02 -12.34
N LEU A 51 -4.20 -6.86 -11.42
CA LEU A 51 -2.79 -7.19 -11.62
C LEU A 51 -2.38 -8.51 -10.93
N ASP A 52 -3.33 -9.25 -10.37
CA ASP A 52 -3.07 -10.46 -9.60
C ASP A 52 -2.10 -10.21 -8.45
N ALA A 53 -2.20 -9.05 -7.82
CA ALA A 53 -1.38 -8.69 -6.69
C ALA A 53 -1.97 -9.21 -5.38
N ASN A 54 -1.11 -9.47 -4.42
CA ASN A 54 -1.49 -9.84 -3.06
C ASN A 54 -1.68 -8.59 -2.21
N VAL A 55 -2.62 -8.65 -1.27
CA VAL A 55 -2.83 -7.58 -0.30
C VAL A 55 -2.74 -8.18 1.10
N GLU A 56 -1.91 -7.58 1.92
CA GLU A 56 -1.68 -8.01 3.30
C GLU A 56 -1.81 -6.82 4.25
N CYS A 57 -2.55 -6.98 5.33
CA CYS A 57 -2.57 -5.98 6.40
C CYS A 57 -1.34 -6.20 7.27
N VAL A 58 -0.40 -5.26 7.25
CA VAL A 58 0.88 -5.39 7.96
C VAL A 58 0.97 -4.54 9.22
N GLY A 59 0.00 -3.68 9.45
CA GLY A 59 -0.05 -2.83 10.63
C GLY A 59 -1.43 -2.20 10.76
N ASN A 60 -1.61 -1.33 11.76
CA ASN A 60 -2.86 -0.63 11.97
C ASN A 60 -3.08 0.39 10.84
N LYS A 61 -4.08 0.14 9.99
CA LYS A 61 -4.37 0.94 8.79
C LYS A 61 -3.21 1.00 7.80
N VAL A 62 -2.37 -0.05 7.77
CA VAL A 62 -1.24 -0.14 6.86
C VAL A 62 -1.33 -1.45 6.09
N PHE A 63 -1.27 -1.36 4.77
CA PHE A 63 -1.44 -2.50 3.87
C PHE A 63 -0.24 -2.61 2.93
N ALA A 64 0.19 -3.84 2.67
CA ALA A 64 1.22 -4.11 1.67
C ALA A 64 0.58 -4.76 0.45
N LEU A 65 0.89 -4.24 -0.72
CA LEU A 65 0.45 -4.80 -1.99
C LEU A 65 1.68 -5.26 -2.76
N THR A 66 1.69 -6.53 -3.14
CA THR A 66 2.83 -7.14 -3.81
C THR A 66 2.36 -8.03 -4.95
N ARG A 67 3.10 -8.03 -6.06
CA ARG A 67 2.71 -8.82 -7.25
C ARG A 67 3.36 -10.20 -7.27
N ILE A 68 4.64 -10.29 -6.95
CA ILE A 68 5.41 -11.52 -7.10
C ILE A 68 5.79 -12.09 -5.74
N ASP A 69 6.52 -11.33 -4.96
CA ASP A 69 7.00 -11.74 -3.64
C ASP A 69 6.42 -10.85 -2.55
N GLU A 70 6.18 -11.43 -1.38
CA GLU A 70 5.81 -10.68 -0.20
C GLU A 70 6.94 -9.74 0.20
N LEU A 71 6.65 -8.79 1.09
CA LEU A 71 7.68 -7.93 1.67
C LEU A 71 8.76 -8.78 2.32
N THR A 72 10.03 -8.42 2.05
CA THR A 72 11.16 -9.07 2.69
C THR A 72 11.25 -8.65 4.15
N GLU A 73 11.99 -9.43 4.95
CA GLU A 73 12.23 -9.05 6.35
C GLU A 73 12.97 -7.72 6.46
N ALA A 74 13.87 -7.44 5.53
CA ALA A 74 14.56 -6.15 5.48
C ALA A 74 13.58 -4.99 5.26
N GLU A 75 12.60 -5.19 4.38
CA GLU A 75 11.56 -4.18 4.12
C GLU A 75 10.66 -3.99 5.34
N ARG A 76 10.26 -5.07 6.00
CA ARG A 76 9.46 -5.01 7.22
C ARG A 76 10.22 -4.31 8.34
N SER A 77 11.50 -4.61 8.47
CA SER A 77 12.37 -3.96 9.46
C SER A 77 12.48 -2.47 9.22
N TYR A 78 12.64 -2.06 7.97
CA TYR A 78 12.65 -0.64 7.59
C TYR A 78 11.35 0.06 8.02
N LEU A 79 10.20 -0.57 7.76
CA LEU A 79 8.89 0.00 8.11
C LEU A 79 8.74 0.15 9.62
N ARG A 80 9.24 -0.81 10.40
CA ARG A 80 9.24 -0.71 11.87
C ARG A 80 10.14 0.44 12.33
N THR A 81 11.32 0.55 11.76
CA THR A 81 12.27 1.63 12.10
C THR A 81 11.68 3.00 11.81
N GLN A 82 10.90 3.12 10.75
CA GLN A 82 10.22 4.37 10.39
C GLN A 82 8.94 4.61 11.19
N GLY A 83 8.54 3.67 12.04
CA GLY A 83 7.31 3.80 12.82
C GLY A 83 6.03 3.63 12.01
N ILE A 84 6.11 3.02 10.82
CA ILE A 84 4.95 2.80 9.97
C ILE A 84 4.15 1.58 10.44
N ILE A 85 4.86 0.55 10.90
CA ILE A 85 4.21 -0.66 11.46
C ILE A 85 4.77 -1.06 12.81
#